data_c96bdfbeda02f55f126df2723e430cfe
#
_entry.id   c96bdfbeda02f55f126df2723e430cfe
#
_cell.length_a   1.000
_cell.length_b   1.000
_cell.length_c   1.000
_cell.angle_alpha   90.00
_cell.angle_beta   90.00
_cell.angle_gamma   90.00
#
_symmetry.space_group_name_H-M   'P 1'
#
loop_
_entity.id
_entity.type
_entity.pdbx_description
1 polymer ?
#
loop_
_entity_poly.entity_id
_entity_poly.type
_entity_poly.pdbx_seq_one_letter_code
_entity_poly.pdbx_strand_id
1 'polypeptide(L)'
;MACFIEINDSSDERLADYVQLRDVNLRRSLEAQHGLFIAEGAKIIRRAGEAGYQPRSFLLAPRWIDGLRDILDAVDVPVYVVSEALAEQITGFHVHRGALASMRRETRWQMADLMDADRLVVCEDIVDHTNVGAIIRCAAGLGWDGVLLAPRAADPLYRRAVKTSMGTVFSLPWARMEDWRGGLDELKERGFTVVAICLLYTSPSPRDQRGS
;
A
#
# COMPACT_ATOMS: atom_id res chain seq x y z
N MET A 1 -23.95 1.78 -11.46
CA MET A 1 -24.22 0.32 -11.20
C MET A 1 -23.09 -0.45 -11.83
N ALA A 2 -22.39 -1.29 -11.07
CA ALA A 2 -21.23 -2.02 -11.57
C ALA A 2 -21.55 -2.87 -12.80
N CYS A 3 -20.68 -2.85 -13.81
CA CYS A 3 -20.80 -3.66 -15.01
C CYS A 3 -20.06 -4.97 -14.80
N PHE A 4 -20.79 -6.09 -14.60
CA PHE A 4 -20.20 -7.42 -14.46
C PHE A 4 -19.88 -8.00 -15.83
N ILE A 5 -18.65 -8.43 -16.03
CA ILE A 5 -18.12 -8.95 -17.28
C ILE A 5 -17.42 -10.28 -17.01
N GLU A 6 -17.99 -11.37 -17.49
CA GLU A 6 -17.33 -12.68 -17.42
C GLU A 6 -16.17 -12.75 -18.43
N ILE A 7 -15.02 -13.21 -17.96
CA ILE A 7 -13.83 -13.39 -18.78
C ILE A 7 -13.30 -14.81 -18.61
N ASN A 8 -13.02 -15.45 -19.74
CA ASN A 8 -12.54 -16.83 -19.79
C ASN A 8 -11.15 -16.94 -20.46
N ASP A 9 -10.59 -15.82 -20.91
CA ASP A 9 -9.28 -15.76 -21.58
C ASP A 9 -8.30 -14.91 -20.79
N SER A 10 -7.15 -15.48 -20.44
CA SER A 10 -6.10 -14.77 -19.71
C SER A 10 -5.37 -13.69 -20.54
N SER A 11 -5.52 -13.73 -21.85
CA SER A 11 -4.93 -12.76 -22.77
C SER A 11 -5.81 -11.53 -23.03
N ASP A 12 -6.98 -11.43 -22.40
CA ASP A 12 -7.89 -10.31 -22.56
C ASP A 12 -7.22 -8.99 -22.12
N GLU A 13 -7.10 -8.05 -23.05
CA GLU A 13 -6.42 -6.76 -22.84
C GLU A 13 -7.02 -5.93 -21.69
N ARG A 14 -8.30 -6.13 -21.37
CA ARG A 14 -8.98 -5.46 -20.25
C ARG A 14 -8.36 -5.82 -18.90
N LEU A 15 -7.64 -6.94 -18.81
CA LEU A 15 -6.98 -7.44 -17.61
C LEU A 15 -5.57 -6.87 -17.39
N ALA A 16 -5.10 -5.95 -18.22
CA ALA A 16 -3.73 -5.42 -18.19
C ALA A 16 -3.28 -4.94 -16.79
N ASP A 17 -4.19 -4.37 -16.00
CA ASP A 17 -3.89 -3.92 -14.63
C ASP A 17 -3.53 -5.08 -13.68
N TYR A 18 -3.91 -6.31 -14.00
CA TYR A 18 -3.81 -7.48 -13.12
C TYR A 18 -2.74 -8.49 -13.57
N VAL A 19 -2.15 -8.29 -14.75
CA VAL A 19 -1.16 -9.22 -15.31
C VAL A 19 0.15 -9.18 -14.53
N GLN A 20 0.72 -10.36 -14.27
CA GLN A 20 2.06 -10.54 -13.69
C GLN A 20 2.33 -9.70 -12.43
N LEU A 21 1.41 -9.66 -11.49
CA LEU A 21 1.54 -8.92 -10.22
C LEU A 21 2.72 -9.40 -9.36
N ARG A 22 3.37 -10.50 -9.73
CA ARG A 22 4.55 -11.07 -9.06
C ARG A 22 5.84 -10.38 -9.48
N ASP A 23 5.90 -9.83 -10.69
CA ASP A 23 7.09 -9.14 -11.19
C ASP A 23 7.16 -7.72 -10.59
N VAL A 24 8.09 -7.55 -9.65
CA VAL A 24 8.26 -6.29 -8.90
C VAL A 24 8.69 -5.15 -9.83
N ASN A 25 9.58 -5.41 -10.79
CA ASN A 25 10.13 -4.36 -11.64
C ASN A 25 9.11 -3.88 -12.67
N LEU A 26 8.43 -4.83 -13.32
CA LEU A 26 7.38 -4.53 -14.29
C LEU A 26 6.23 -3.76 -13.60
N ARG A 27 5.79 -4.21 -12.44
CA ARG A 27 4.69 -3.59 -11.70
C ARG A 27 5.03 -2.21 -11.17
N ARG A 28 6.25 -2.01 -10.67
CA ARG A 28 6.72 -0.70 -10.20
C ARG A 28 6.65 0.37 -11.30
N SER A 29 7.03 -0.02 -12.51
CA SER A 29 6.92 0.86 -13.67
C SER A 29 5.47 1.13 -14.05
N LEU A 30 4.64 0.08 -14.20
CA LEU A 30 3.25 0.20 -14.62
C LEU A 30 2.39 0.96 -13.60
N GLU A 31 2.51 0.66 -12.31
CA GLU A 31 1.75 1.34 -11.27
C GLU A 31 2.09 2.83 -11.20
N ALA A 32 3.37 3.18 -11.28
CA ALA A 32 3.80 4.58 -11.29
C ALA A 32 3.36 5.32 -12.56
N GLN A 33 3.51 4.71 -13.74
CA GLN A 33 3.15 5.31 -15.03
C GLN A 33 1.64 5.51 -15.20
N HIS A 34 0.84 4.55 -14.72
CA HIS A 34 -0.62 4.62 -14.85
C HIS A 34 -1.32 5.29 -13.66
N GLY A 35 -0.59 5.68 -12.64
CA GLY A 35 -1.17 6.28 -11.44
C GLY A 35 -2.15 5.34 -10.74
N LEU A 36 -1.77 4.05 -10.62
CA LEU A 36 -2.62 3.00 -10.05
C LEU A 36 -1.92 2.28 -8.89
N PHE A 37 -2.69 1.56 -8.10
CA PHE A 37 -2.20 0.55 -7.16
C PHE A 37 -3.20 -0.60 -7.03
N ILE A 38 -2.73 -1.75 -6.58
CA ILE A 38 -3.56 -2.95 -6.41
C ILE A 38 -3.91 -3.17 -4.94
N ALA A 39 -5.21 -3.17 -4.65
CA ALA A 39 -5.77 -3.60 -3.39
C ALA A 39 -6.14 -5.10 -3.45
N GLU A 40 -5.54 -5.92 -2.57
CA GLU A 40 -5.73 -7.38 -2.54
C GLU A 40 -6.54 -7.81 -1.32
N GLY A 41 -7.71 -8.39 -1.56
CA GLY A 41 -8.63 -8.94 -0.57
C GLY A 41 -9.72 -7.97 -0.12
N ALA A 42 -10.90 -8.50 0.19
CA ALA A 42 -12.11 -7.74 0.49
C ALA A 42 -11.90 -6.65 1.58
N LYS A 43 -11.17 -6.99 2.65
CA LYS A 43 -10.90 -6.03 3.75
C LYS A 43 -10.06 -4.84 3.30
N ILE A 44 -9.07 -5.06 2.43
CA ILE A 44 -8.19 -3.99 1.92
C ILE A 44 -8.96 -3.13 0.92
N ILE A 45 -9.74 -3.76 0.04
CA ILE A 45 -10.61 -3.06 -0.93
C ILE A 45 -11.59 -2.15 -0.19
N ARG A 46 -12.24 -2.67 0.86
CA ARG A 46 -13.18 -1.89 1.69
C ARG A 46 -12.50 -0.69 2.34
N ARG A 47 -11.35 -0.89 2.98
CA ARG A 47 -10.58 0.20 3.61
C ARG A 47 -10.10 1.25 2.61
N ALA A 48 -9.72 0.86 1.41
CA ALA A 48 -9.37 1.80 0.36
C ALA A 48 -10.58 2.65 -0.07
N GLY A 49 -11.73 2.02 -0.25
CA GLY A 49 -12.99 2.70 -0.57
C GLY A 49 -13.47 3.64 0.55
N GLU A 50 -13.46 3.18 1.81
CA GLU A 50 -13.79 3.98 3.00
C GLU A 50 -12.86 5.20 3.14
N ALA A 51 -11.59 5.05 2.76
CA ALA A 51 -10.64 6.15 2.69
C ALA A 51 -10.83 7.05 1.45
N GLY A 52 -11.78 6.75 0.56
CA GLY A 52 -12.14 7.57 -0.60
C GLY A 52 -11.30 7.31 -1.86
N TYR A 53 -10.46 6.26 -1.89
CA TYR A 53 -9.75 5.88 -3.13
C TYR A 53 -10.74 5.36 -4.16
N GLN A 54 -10.64 5.87 -5.39
CA GLN A 54 -11.55 5.51 -6.47
C GLN A 54 -11.09 4.23 -7.17
N PRO A 55 -11.94 3.21 -7.29
CA PRO A 55 -11.61 2.06 -8.11
C PRO A 55 -11.64 2.41 -9.60
N ARG A 56 -10.77 1.76 -10.38
CA ARG A 56 -10.81 1.74 -11.85
C ARG A 56 -11.51 0.49 -12.36
N SER A 57 -11.27 -0.64 -11.69
CA SER A 57 -11.91 -1.92 -11.99
C SER A 57 -11.73 -2.91 -10.85
N PHE A 58 -12.46 -4.03 -10.90
CA PHE A 58 -12.29 -5.17 -10.00
C PHE A 58 -12.01 -6.45 -10.79
N LEU A 59 -11.26 -7.36 -10.19
CA LEU A 59 -11.07 -8.73 -10.65
C LEU A 59 -11.48 -9.68 -9.52
N LEU A 60 -12.57 -10.42 -9.70
CA LEU A 60 -13.19 -11.21 -8.64
C LEU A 60 -13.50 -12.63 -9.11
N ALA A 61 -13.29 -13.60 -8.22
CA ALA A 61 -13.95 -14.89 -8.38
C ALA A 61 -15.39 -14.81 -7.86
N PRO A 62 -16.37 -15.59 -8.44
CA PRO A 62 -17.81 -15.47 -8.14
C PRO A 62 -18.14 -15.46 -6.65
N ARG A 63 -17.48 -16.32 -5.85
CA ARG A 63 -17.73 -16.45 -4.41
C ARG A 63 -17.46 -15.18 -3.58
N TRP A 64 -16.72 -14.20 -4.13
CA TRP A 64 -16.37 -12.97 -3.43
C TRP A 64 -17.29 -11.80 -3.74
N ILE A 65 -18.18 -11.95 -4.72
CA ILE A 65 -19.10 -10.89 -5.17
C ILE A 65 -20.03 -10.47 -4.04
N ASP A 66 -20.69 -11.42 -3.38
CA ASP A 66 -21.66 -11.12 -2.34
C ASP A 66 -21.04 -10.37 -1.14
N GLY A 67 -19.80 -10.72 -0.76
CA GLY A 67 -19.07 -10.07 0.34
C GLY A 67 -18.62 -8.64 0.04
N LEU A 68 -18.69 -8.22 -1.22
CA LEU A 68 -18.32 -6.88 -1.69
C LEU A 68 -19.48 -6.14 -2.37
N ARG A 69 -20.69 -6.70 -2.35
CA ARG A 69 -21.83 -6.21 -3.10
C ARG A 69 -22.12 -4.74 -2.84
N ASP A 70 -22.07 -4.33 -1.59
CA ASP A 70 -22.28 -2.94 -1.15
C ASP A 70 -21.28 -1.97 -1.80
N ILE A 71 -20.01 -2.36 -1.95
CA ILE A 71 -18.97 -1.57 -2.61
C ILE A 71 -19.18 -1.56 -4.12
N LEU A 72 -19.47 -2.73 -4.70
CA LEU A 72 -19.64 -2.88 -6.14
C LEU A 72 -20.86 -2.10 -6.63
N ASP A 73 -21.97 -2.12 -5.91
CA ASP A 73 -23.21 -1.42 -6.29
C ASP A 73 -23.09 0.10 -6.14
N ALA A 74 -22.14 0.59 -5.31
CA ALA A 74 -21.89 2.02 -5.10
C ALA A 74 -21.04 2.68 -6.19
N VAL A 75 -20.45 1.90 -7.11
CA VAL A 75 -19.51 2.42 -8.13
C VAL A 75 -19.95 2.01 -9.54
N ASP A 76 -19.55 2.81 -10.53
CA ASP A 76 -19.83 2.55 -11.95
C ASP A 76 -18.53 2.23 -12.70
N VAL A 77 -17.96 1.06 -12.39
CA VAL A 77 -16.71 0.57 -12.99
C VAL A 77 -16.85 -0.91 -13.38
N PRO A 78 -16.02 -1.41 -14.31
CA PRO A 78 -16.06 -2.81 -14.70
C PRO A 78 -15.64 -3.75 -13.56
N VAL A 79 -16.40 -4.84 -13.42
CA VAL A 79 -16.12 -5.96 -12.52
C VAL A 79 -15.85 -7.19 -13.38
N TYR A 80 -14.59 -7.55 -13.52
CA TYR A 80 -14.19 -8.74 -14.26
C TYR A 80 -14.37 -9.97 -13.37
N VAL A 81 -15.23 -10.87 -13.82
CA VAL A 81 -15.53 -12.11 -13.13
C VAL A 81 -14.76 -13.25 -13.79
N VAL A 82 -13.89 -13.90 -13.03
CA VAL A 82 -13.02 -14.97 -13.53
C VAL A 82 -13.04 -16.18 -12.59
N SER A 83 -12.72 -17.37 -13.12
CA SER A 83 -12.45 -18.52 -12.24
C SER A 83 -11.18 -18.29 -11.40
N GLU A 84 -11.07 -18.99 -10.28
CA GLU A 84 -9.86 -18.89 -9.43
C GLU A 84 -8.60 -19.33 -10.16
N ALA A 85 -8.71 -20.39 -10.97
CA ALA A 85 -7.61 -20.89 -11.78
C ALA A 85 -7.17 -19.82 -12.81
N LEU A 86 -8.12 -19.15 -13.44
CA LEU A 86 -7.82 -18.07 -14.39
C LEU A 86 -7.22 -16.84 -13.67
N ALA A 87 -7.72 -16.48 -12.49
CA ALA A 87 -7.16 -15.41 -11.67
C ALA A 87 -5.69 -15.68 -11.31
N GLU A 88 -5.34 -16.93 -10.96
CA GLU A 88 -3.96 -17.34 -10.68
C GLU A 88 -3.06 -17.24 -11.92
N GLN A 89 -3.57 -17.68 -13.06
CA GLN A 89 -2.85 -17.58 -14.34
C GLN A 89 -2.55 -16.12 -14.72
N ILE A 90 -3.53 -15.23 -14.58
CA ILE A 90 -3.40 -13.79 -14.90
C ILE A 90 -2.39 -13.14 -13.96
N THR A 91 -2.55 -13.32 -12.66
CA THR A 91 -1.77 -12.61 -11.63
C THR A 91 -0.38 -13.19 -11.40
N GLY A 92 -0.17 -14.45 -11.78
CA GLY A 92 1.08 -15.20 -11.56
C GLY A 92 1.26 -15.71 -10.13
N PHE A 93 0.22 -15.67 -9.28
CA PHE A 93 0.25 -16.23 -7.91
C PHE A 93 -1.15 -16.67 -7.47
N HIS A 94 -1.19 -17.58 -6.50
CA HIS A 94 -2.45 -18.00 -5.91
C HIS A 94 -3.11 -16.87 -5.13
N VAL A 95 -4.24 -16.37 -5.64
CA VAL A 95 -5.00 -15.27 -5.01
C VAL A 95 -5.82 -15.85 -3.86
N HIS A 96 -5.19 -16.03 -2.69
CA HIS A 96 -5.81 -16.65 -1.52
C HIS A 96 -7.16 -16.04 -1.09
N ARG A 97 -7.41 -14.79 -1.47
CA ARG A 97 -8.64 -14.06 -1.12
C ARG A 97 -9.45 -13.63 -2.33
N GLY A 98 -9.14 -14.15 -3.52
CA GLY A 98 -9.93 -14.12 -4.76
C GLY A 98 -10.53 -12.78 -5.19
N ALA A 99 -10.10 -11.67 -4.57
CA ALA A 99 -10.61 -10.34 -4.85
C ALA A 99 -9.45 -9.35 -5.00
N LEU A 100 -9.39 -8.69 -6.14
CA LEU A 100 -8.45 -7.63 -6.45
C LEU A 100 -9.22 -6.40 -6.94
N ALA A 101 -8.70 -5.22 -6.63
CA ALA A 101 -9.15 -3.96 -7.21
C ALA A 101 -7.96 -3.16 -7.71
N SER A 102 -8.07 -2.65 -8.94
CA SER A 102 -7.19 -1.62 -9.46
C SER A 102 -7.73 -0.28 -9.01
N MET A 103 -6.97 0.45 -8.20
CA MET A 103 -7.37 1.69 -7.56
C MET A 103 -6.55 2.86 -8.12
N ARG A 104 -7.19 4.02 -8.27
CA ARG A 104 -6.49 5.25 -8.67
C ARG A 104 -5.60 5.73 -7.54
N ARG A 105 -4.34 6.04 -7.88
CA ARG A 105 -3.37 6.59 -6.94
C ARG A 105 -3.58 8.09 -6.83
N GLU A 106 -3.57 8.57 -5.60
CA GLU A 106 -3.65 9.99 -5.29
C GLU A 106 -2.52 10.36 -4.32
N THR A 107 -1.89 11.50 -4.51
CA THR A 107 -1.04 12.14 -3.51
C THR A 107 -1.95 12.93 -2.58
N ARG A 108 -2.13 12.46 -1.35
CA ARG A 108 -3.11 13.03 -0.40
C ARG A 108 -2.50 13.98 0.58
N TRP A 109 -1.24 13.73 0.92
CA TRP A 109 -0.52 14.54 1.91
C TRP A 109 0.84 14.94 1.37
N GLN A 110 1.24 16.13 1.72
CA GLN A 110 2.58 16.64 1.52
C GLN A 110 3.28 16.75 2.89
N MET A 111 4.59 16.94 2.90
CA MET A 111 5.35 17.10 4.14
C MET A 111 4.79 18.25 5.00
N ALA A 112 4.39 19.35 4.37
CA ALA A 112 3.83 20.51 5.05
C ALA A 112 2.56 20.19 5.86
N ASP A 113 1.75 19.22 5.41
CA ASP A 113 0.51 18.83 6.09
C ASP A 113 0.78 18.07 7.41
N LEU A 114 2.02 17.61 7.63
CA LEU A 114 2.42 16.86 8.81
C LEU A 114 3.27 17.69 9.80
N MET A 115 3.52 18.96 9.49
CA MET A 115 4.38 19.81 10.33
C MET A 115 3.76 20.22 11.67
N ASP A 116 2.47 20.10 11.82
CA ASP A 116 1.74 20.39 13.08
C ASP A 116 1.46 19.11 13.90
N ALA A 117 2.03 17.99 13.49
CA ALA A 117 1.92 16.72 14.21
C ALA A 117 2.77 16.71 15.49
N ASP A 118 2.32 15.97 16.51
CA ASP A 118 3.10 15.77 17.74
C ASP A 118 4.19 14.69 17.56
N ARG A 119 3.89 13.62 16.79
CA ARG A 119 4.75 12.46 16.67
C ARG A 119 4.76 11.91 15.24
N LEU A 120 5.94 11.91 14.64
CA LEU A 120 6.16 11.41 13.29
C LEU A 120 7.19 10.28 13.27
N VAL A 121 6.93 9.26 12.48
CA VAL A 121 7.94 8.26 12.11
C VAL A 121 8.61 8.69 10.81
N VAL A 122 9.94 8.71 10.79
CA VAL A 122 10.70 9.00 9.58
C VAL A 122 11.40 7.73 9.10
N CYS A 123 11.12 7.30 7.87
CA CYS A 123 11.68 6.11 7.25
C CYS A 123 12.86 6.52 6.35
N GLU A 124 14.08 6.48 6.88
CA GLU A 124 15.30 6.68 6.10
C GLU A 124 15.66 5.41 5.34
N ASP A 125 15.64 5.48 4.00
CA ASP A 125 16.10 4.42 3.10
C ASP A 125 15.54 3.01 3.38
N ILE A 126 14.34 2.90 3.91
CA ILE A 126 13.65 1.63 4.08
C ILE A 126 13.15 1.17 2.71
N VAL A 127 13.97 0.40 2.00
CA VAL A 127 13.70 -0.02 0.62
C VAL A 127 12.79 -1.24 0.47
N ASP A 128 12.58 -2.00 1.54
CA ASP A 128 11.68 -3.15 1.53
C ASP A 128 10.24 -2.70 1.80
N HIS A 129 9.34 -3.03 0.87
CA HIS A 129 7.92 -2.67 0.94
C HIS A 129 7.21 -3.31 2.14
N THR A 130 7.64 -4.51 2.57
CA THR A 130 7.08 -5.19 3.74
C THR A 130 7.40 -4.41 5.00
N ASN A 131 8.63 -3.92 5.11
CA ASN A 131 9.06 -3.13 6.26
C ASN A 131 8.33 -1.78 6.31
N VAL A 132 8.20 -1.07 5.19
CA VAL A 132 7.41 0.18 5.13
C VAL A 132 5.97 -0.09 5.57
N GLY A 133 5.33 -1.14 5.05
CA GLY A 133 3.97 -1.51 5.46
C GLY A 133 3.86 -1.86 6.94
N ALA A 134 4.85 -2.58 7.50
CA ALA A 134 4.88 -2.92 8.92
C ALA A 134 5.05 -1.67 9.81
N ILE A 135 5.93 -0.75 9.42
CA ILE A 135 6.16 0.52 10.13
C ILE A 135 4.88 1.34 10.16
N ILE A 136 4.21 1.54 9.01
CA ILE A 136 2.94 2.27 8.93
C ILE A 136 1.88 1.63 9.84
N ARG A 137 1.78 0.29 9.83
CA ARG A 137 0.84 -0.42 10.69
C ARG A 137 1.14 -0.23 12.17
N CYS A 138 2.42 -0.29 12.57
CA CYS A 138 2.84 -0.07 13.94
C CYS A 138 2.60 1.37 14.38
N ALA A 139 2.95 2.34 13.53
CA ALA A 139 2.72 3.76 13.79
C ALA A 139 1.24 4.04 14.02
N ALA A 140 0.35 3.55 13.15
CA ALA A 140 -1.10 3.66 13.31
C ALA A 140 -1.60 3.00 14.62
N GLY A 141 -1.09 1.79 14.93
CA GLY A 141 -1.48 1.06 16.14
C GLY A 141 -1.01 1.71 17.44
N LEU A 142 0.07 2.48 17.41
CA LEU A 142 0.62 3.22 18.53
C LEU A 142 0.09 4.66 18.63
N GLY A 143 -0.81 5.06 17.73
CA GLY A 143 -1.40 6.39 17.72
C GLY A 143 -0.40 7.50 17.33
N TRP A 144 0.54 7.20 16.41
CA TRP A 144 1.38 8.22 15.81
C TRP A 144 0.61 8.98 14.73
N ASP A 145 0.97 10.24 14.51
CA ASP A 145 0.18 11.15 13.68
C ASP A 145 0.50 11.04 12.18
N GLY A 146 1.70 10.53 11.85
CA GLY A 146 2.07 10.35 10.45
C GLY A 146 3.41 9.69 10.24
N VAL A 147 3.71 9.46 8.95
CA VAL A 147 4.97 8.85 8.50
C VAL A 147 5.58 9.71 7.39
N LEU A 148 6.84 10.09 7.53
CA LEU A 148 7.64 10.71 6.49
C LEU A 148 8.58 9.67 5.86
N LEU A 149 8.69 9.71 4.55
CA LEU A 149 9.48 8.77 3.75
C LEU A 149 10.63 9.51 3.08
N ALA A 150 11.86 9.09 3.33
CA ALA A 150 13.01 9.58 2.59
C ALA A 150 12.85 9.32 1.07
N PRO A 151 13.57 10.04 0.19
CA PRO A 151 13.43 9.92 -1.27
C PRO A 151 13.55 8.50 -1.80
N ARG A 152 14.42 7.67 -1.20
CA ARG A 152 14.67 6.28 -1.62
C ARG A 152 13.84 5.23 -0.87
N ALA A 153 13.02 5.63 0.11
CA ALA A 153 12.16 4.69 0.81
C ALA A 153 11.14 4.05 -0.14
N ALA A 154 10.78 2.80 0.13
CA ALA A 154 9.84 2.05 -0.68
C ALA A 154 8.46 2.72 -0.70
N ASP A 155 7.72 2.45 -1.75
CA ASP A 155 6.39 3.01 -1.97
C ASP A 155 5.34 2.36 -1.06
N PRO A 156 4.62 3.15 -0.24
CA PRO A 156 3.57 2.65 0.66
C PRO A 156 2.35 2.08 -0.07
N LEU A 157 2.04 2.56 -1.27
CA LEU A 157 0.92 2.06 -2.07
C LEU A 157 1.28 0.83 -2.91
N TYR A 158 2.54 0.39 -2.90
CA TYR A 158 2.88 -0.87 -3.54
C TYR A 158 2.15 -2.04 -2.85
N ARG A 159 1.59 -2.96 -3.65
CA ARG A 159 0.71 -4.06 -3.19
C ARG A 159 1.19 -4.76 -1.91
N ARG A 160 2.50 -5.04 -1.79
CA ARG A 160 3.06 -5.72 -0.62
C ARG A 160 3.02 -4.85 0.64
N ALA A 161 3.29 -3.56 0.53
CA ALA A 161 3.19 -2.60 1.63
C ALA A 161 1.73 -2.42 2.07
N VAL A 162 0.82 -2.26 1.13
CA VAL A 162 -0.64 -2.20 1.38
C VAL A 162 -1.12 -3.44 2.12
N LYS A 163 -0.69 -4.62 1.70
CA LYS A 163 -1.05 -5.90 2.34
C LYS A 163 -0.50 -5.99 3.77
N THR A 164 0.77 -5.67 3.97
CA THR A 164 1.44 -5.75 5.28
C THR A 164 0.89 -4.72 6.26
N SER A 165 0.61 -3.51 5.79
CA SER A 165 -0.04 -2.48 6.61
C SER A 165 -1.49 -2.83 6.95
N MET A 166 -2.05 -3.89 6.38
CA MET A 166 -3.47 -4.24 6.50
C MET A 166 -4.41 -3.10 6.08
N GLY A 167 -3.95 -2.20 5.20
CA GLY A 167 -4.69 -1.04 4.72
C GLY A 167 -4.64 0.18 5.64
N THR A 168 -3.85 0.19 6.73
CA THR A 168 -3.66 1.41 7.54
C THR A 168 -2.95 2.52 6.77
N VAL A 169 -2.24 2.17 5.70
CA VAL A 169 -1.63 3.11 4.76
C VAL A 169 -2.65 4.09 4.14
N PHE A 170 -3.93 3.75 4.15
CA PHE A 170 -4.98 4.61 3.59
C PHE A 170 -5.50 5.64 4.59
N SER A 171 -5.32 5.41 5.89
CA SER A 171 -5.87 6.25 6.97
C SER A 171 -4.80 7.02 7.74
N LEU A 172 -3.60 6.47 7.89
CA LEU A 172 -2.49 7.19 8.53
C LEU A 172 -1.86 8.14 7.51
N PRO A 173 -1.78 9.45 7.79
CA PRO A 173 -1.10 10.40 6.93
C PRO A 173 0.36 10.00 6.67
N TRP A 174 0.79 10.09 5.42
CA TRP A 174 2.19 9.88 5.05
C TRP A 174 2.57 10.77 3.87
N ALA A 175 3.81 11.25 3.88
CA ALA A 175 4.32 12.07 2.81
C ALA A 175 5.77 11.65 2.46
N ARG A 176 6.19 11.96 1.24
CA ARG A 176 7.56 11.77 0.80
C ARG A 176 8.32 13.09 0.92
N MET A 177 9.49 13.02 1.53
CA MET A 177 10.44 14.12 1.55
C MET A 177 11.16 14.16 0.20
N GLU A 178 11.17 15.30 -0.46
CA GLU A 178 11.89 15.48 -1.72
C GLU A 178 13.40 15.69 -1.46
N ASP A 179 13.70 16.48 -0.45
CA ASP A 179 15.06 16.69 0.06
C ASP A 179 15.17 16.10 1.47
N TRP A 180 16.09 15.16 1.63
CA TRP A 180 16.32 14.49 2.91
C TRP A 180 16.87 15.44 3.98
N ARG A 181 17.89 16.21 3.63
CA ARG A 181 18.56 17.09 4.60
C ARG A 181 17.70 18.29 4.94
N GLY A 182 17.20 18.98 3.93
CA GLY A 182 16.32 20.12 4.13
C GLY A 182 15.06 19.74 4.91
N GLY A 183 14.47 18.57 4.65
CA GLY A 183 13.33 18.11 5.40
C GLY A 183 13.61 17.80 6.87
N LEU A 184 14.79 17.24 7.21
CA LEU A 184 15.18 17.07 8.61
C LEU A 184 15.45 18.39 9.32
N ASP A 185 16.01 19.36 8.62
CA ASP A 185 16.28 20.68 9.18
C ASP A 185 14.94 21.44 9.40
N GLU A 186 13.99 21.35 8.47
CA GLU A 186 12.64 21.89 8.63
C GLU A 186 11.93 21.29 9.85
N LEU A 187 12.00 19.97 10.08
CA LEU A 187 11.43 19.34 11.27
C LEU A 187 12.04 19.91 12.56
N LYS A 188 13.35 20.12 12.62
CA LYS A 188 14.00 20.73 13.79
C LYS A 188 13.60 22.19 14.00
N GLU A 189 13.49 22.97 12.91
CA GLU A 189 13.02 24.36 12.97
C GLU A 189 11.59 24.48 13.49
N ARG A 190 10.76 23.46 13.19
CA ARG A 190 9.38 23.35 13.72
C ARG A 190 9.32 22.83 15.18
N GLY A 191 10.47 22.53 15.79
CA GLY A 191 10.58 22.12 17.18
C GLY A 191 10.56 20.62 17.44
N PHE A 192 10.62 19.78 16.38
CA PHE A 192 10.72 18.33 16.57
C PHE A 192 12.08 17.94 17.15
N THR A 193 12.07 17.06 18.14
CA THR A 193 13.26 16.34 18.58
C THR A 193 13.44 15.11 17.71
N VAL A 194 14.51 15.09 16.91
CA VAL A 194 14.83 13.97 16.02
C VAL A 194 15.62 12.92 16.79
N VAL A 195 15.08 11.70 16.86
CA VAL A 195 15.71 10.53 17.51
C VAL A 195 16.01 9.47 16.46
N ALA A 196 17.28 9.08 16.32
CA ALA A 196 17.68 8.00 15.43
C ALA A 196 17.51 6.64 16.15
N ILE A 197 16.73 5.75 15.54
CA ILE A 197 16.59 4.36 15.98
C ILE A 197 17.46 3.51 15.06
N CYS A 198 18.69 3.22 15.48
CA CYS A 198 19.61 2.38 14.74
C CYS A 198 20.31 1.37 15.67
N LEU A 199 20.83 0.29 15.08
CA LEU A 199 21.70 -0.62 15.79
C LEU A 199 23.08 0.08 15.93
N LEU A 200 23.35 0.59 17.13
CA LEU A 200 24.70 0.94 17.51
C LEU A 200 25.45 -0.37 17.80
N TYR A 201 26.39 -0.73 16.95
CA TYR A 201 27.21 -1.93 17.10
C TYR A 201 28.02 -1.99 18.42
N THR A 202 27.98 -0.93 19.20
CA THR A 202 28.67 -0.80 20.49
C THR A 202 27.80 -1.16 21.69
N SER A 203 26.48 -1.42 21.50
CA SER A 203 25.59 -1.82 22.57
C SER A 203 25.23 -3.31 22.42
N PRO A 204 25.70 -4.19 23.31
CA PRO A 204 25.34 -5.60 23.22
C PRO A 204 23.85 -5.77 23.32
N SER A 205 23.25 -6.48 22.34
CA SER A 205 21.85 -6.84 22.38
C SER A 205 21.54 -7.64 23.66
N PRO A 206 20.37 -7.47 24.27
CA PRO A 206 19.93 -8.37 25.37
C PRO A 206 19.95 -9.85 25.00
N ARG A 207 19.96 -10.19 23.69
CA ARG A 207 20.13 -11.57 23.19
C ARG A 207 21.57 -12.04 23.22
N ASP A 208 22.54 -11.12 23.08
CA ASP A 208 23.98 -11.44 23.08
C ASP A 208 24.51 -11.68 24.49
N GLN A 209 23.75 -11.29 25.52
CA GLN A 209 24.10 -11.50 26.94
C GLN A 209 23.72 -12.89 27.46
N ARG A 210 23.11 -13.77 26.67
CA ARG A 210 22.70 -15.12 27.05
C ARG A 210 23.66 -16.24 26.65
N GLY A 211 24.90 -15.91 26.37
CA GLY A 211 25.96 -16.85 25.92
C GLY A 211 27.17 -16.85 26.82
N SER A 212 27.04 -17.21 28.10
CA SER A 212 28.14 -17.61 28.96
C SER A 212 27.64 -18.54 30.06
#